data_b32e2bc87e7ca098558d08a8008e0735
#
_entry.id   b32e2bc87e7ca098558d08a8008e0735
#
_cell.length_a   1.000
_cell.length_b   1.000
_cell.length_c   1.000
_cell.angle_alpha   90.00
_cell.angle_beta   90.00
_cell.angle_gamma   90.00
#
_symmetry.space_group_name_H-M   'P 1'
#
loop_
_entity.id
_entity.type
_entity.pdbx_description
1 polymer ?
#
loop_
_entity_poly.entity_id
_entity_poly.type
_entity_poly.pdbx_seq_one_letter_code
_entity_poly.pdbx_strand_id
1 'polypeptide(L)'
;VQYIKKTIEAISSKNILLFGTGKIGRNTCENLIKHTKNEHITLINRTRNKADKIAGKFKVLAKDYSQLQEEIIKSDILIVATGAQNPTIDKYLIQNKKPLLILDLSIPKNVDDNVTELPMVSLVHLDHLSQMTDETLENRKQFIPVAESIIAEIKADFEAWLENRKFAPTIKALKEKLQVFASAEVDSQRKKINEFNEAQAELISANIVQKITNHFAHHLKDDSLSSDDSLELIKKVFQLDSKKYV
;
A
#
# COMPACT_ATOMS: atom_id res chain seq x y z
N VAL A 1 11.25 3.94 -16.63
CA VAL A 1 9.88 4.37 -16.99
C VAL A 1 9.57 5.75 -16.44
N GLN A 2 9.81 6.00 -15.12
CA GLN A 2 9.54 7.32 -14.52
C GLN A 2 10.29 8.45 -15.22
N TYR A 3 11.58 8.26 -15.55
CA TYR A 3 12.36 9.24 -16.31
C TYR A 3 11.69 9.59 -17.64
N ILE A 4 11.31 8.57 -18.42
CA ILE A 4 10.64 8.78 -19.71
C ILE A 4 9.35 9.58 -19.53
N LYS A 5 8.53 9.28 -18.53
CA LYS A 5 7.29 10.01 -18.24
C LYS A 5 7.50 11.48 -17.87
N LYS A 6 8.64 11.82 -17.27
CA LYS A 6 8.99 13.22 -16.94
C LYS A 6 9.53 13.98 -18.15
N THR A 7 10.18 13.27 -19.09
CA THR A 7 10.92 13.88 -20.20
C THR A 7 10.11 13.92 -21.50
N ILE A 8 9.24 12.93 -21.70
CA ILE A 8 8.49 12.75 -22.96
C ILE A 8 7.00 12.87 -22.71
N GLU A 9 6.37 13.82 -23.38
CA GLU A 9 4.92 13.96 -23.39
C GLU A 9 4.27 12.91 -24.29
N ALA A 10 3.02 12.56 -23.99
CA ALA A 10 2.21 11.62 -24.74
C ALA A 10 2.92 10.28 -25.06
N ILE A 11 3.58 9.70 -24.05
CA ILE A 11 4.38 8.48 -24.18
C ILE A 11 3.61 7.31 -24.82
N SER A 12 2.28 7.24 -24.65
CA SER A 12 1.43 6.18 -25.20
C SER A 12 1.42 6.14 -26.75
N SER A 13 1.73 7.25 -27.42
CA SER A 13 1.76 7.37 -28.88
C SER A 13 3.18 7.35 -29.47
N LYS A 14 4.22 7.22 -28.64
CA LYS A 14 5.61 7.24 -29.08
C LYS A 14 6.09 5.86 -29.51
N ASN A 15 6.90 5.81 -30.56
CA ASN A 15 7.56 4.58 -30.99
C ASN A 15 8.74 4.28 -30.08
N ILE A 16 8.68 3.17 -29.36
CA ILE A 16 9.72 2.73 -28.43
C ILE A 16 10.42 1.50 -28.99
N LEU A 17 11.72 1.61 -29.21
CA LEU A 17 12.56 0.47 -29.53
C LEU A 17 13.30 -0.01 -28.28
N LEU A 18 13.13 -1.28 -27.94
CA LEU A 18 13.88 -1.93 -26.87
C LEU A 18 14.86 -2.94 -27.49
N PHE A 19 16.13 -2.63 -27.38
CA PHE A 19 17.23 -3.47 -27.86
C PHE A 19 17.88 -4.24 -26.72
N GLY A 20 17.71 -5.56 -26.74
CA GLY A 20 18.16 -6.49 -25.71
C GLY A 20 17.01 -7.08 -24.89
N THR A 21 17.04 -8.39 -24.74
CA THR A 21 15.98 -9.19 -24.09
C THR A 21 16.46 -9.98 -22.88
N GLY A 22 17.54 -9.50 -22.26
CA GLY A 22 18.03 -10.01 -20.97
C GLY A 22 17.07 -9.69 -19.83
N LYS A 23 17.49 -9.94 -18.58
CA LYS A 23 16.67 -9.68 -17.39
C LYS A 23 16.19 -8.23 -17.32
N ILE A 24 17.09 -7.26 -17.57
CA ILE A 24 16.77 -5.83 -17.57
C ILE A 24 15.78 -5.49 -18.68
N GLY A 25 16.08 -5.89 -19.94
CA GLY A 25 15.21 -5.60 -21.09
C GLY A 25 13.81 -6.17 -20.91
N ARG A 26 13.67 -7.40 -20.44
CA ARG A 26 12.36 -7.99 -20.16
C ARG A 26 11.57 -7.23 -19.09
N ASN A 27 12.22 -6.90 -17.97
CA ASN A 27 11.58 -6.13 -16.91
C ASN A 27 11.19 -4.72 -17.37
N THR A 28 12.03 -4.11 -18.22
CA THR A 28 11.73 -2.79 -18.81
C THR A 28 10.53 -2.86 -19.72
N CYS A 29 10.44 -3.89 -20.60
CA CYS A 29 9.28 -4.11 -21.46
C CYS A 29 7.98 -4.24 -20.65
N GLU A 30 7.98 -5.10 -19.63
CA GLU A 30 6.83 -5.31 -18.75
C GLU A 30 6.40 -4.02 -18.06
N ASN A 31 7.34 -3.26 -17.52
CA ASN A 31 7.04 -1.99 -16.84
C ASN A 31 6.57 -0.89 -17.81
N LEU A 32 7.08 -0.84 -19.04
CA LEU A 32 6.59 0.09 -20.06
C LEU A 32 5.11 -0.17 -20.33
N ILE A 33 4.75 -1.39 -20.65
CA ILE A 33 3.35 -1.77 -20.96
C ILE A 33 2.44 -1.45 -19.78
N LYS A 34 2.83 -1.88 -18.57
CA LYS A 34 2.03 -1.71 -17.35
C LYS A 34 1.77 -0.24 -17.00
N HIS A 35 2.77 0.62 -17.20
CA HIS A 35 2.74 1.98 -16.70
C HIS A 35 2.54 3.07 -17.74
N THR A 36 2.65 2.78 -19.05
CA THR A 36 2.51 3.78 -20.11
C THR A 36 1.32 3.57 -21.02
N LYS A 37 0.73 2.38 -21.01
CA LYS A 37 -0.31 1.95 -21.96
C LYS A 37 0.13 2.14 -23.43
N ASN A 38 1.45 2.07 -23.70
CA ASN A 38 2.00 2.21 -25.03
C ASN A 38 1.90 0.88 -25.79
N GLU A 39 1.35 0.93 -27.00
CA GLU A 39 1.19 -0.23 -27.88
C GLU A 39 2.23 -0.25 -29.03
N HIS A 40 3.09 0.78 -29.12
CA HIS A 40 4.10 0.94 -30.18
C HIS A 40 5.49 0.55 -29.67
N ILE A 41 5.60 -0.62 -29.06
CA ILE A 41 6.87 -1.14 -28.55
C ILE A 41 7.40 -2.22 -29.49
N THR A 42 8.60 -2.00 -30.02
CA THR A 42 9.34 -2.97 -30.84
C THR A 42 10.50 -3.54 -30.03
N LEU A 43 10.66 -4.87 -30.07
CA LEU A 43 11.77 -5.59 -29.46
C LEU A 43 12.76 -6.06 -30.53
N ILE A 44 14.02 -5.79 -30.31
CA ILE A 44 15.11 -6.38 -31.12
C ILE A 44 16.11 -7.04 -30.18
N ASN A 45 16.58 -8.21 -30.59
CA ASN A 45 17.67 -8.92 -29.90
C ASN A 45 18.52 -9.66 -30.91
N ARG A 46 19.82 -9.77 -30.67
CA ARG A 46 20.74 -10.53 -31.54
C ARG A 46 20.26 -11.96 -31.78
N THR A 47 19.63 -12.59 -30.81
CA THR A 47 18.99 -13.90 -30.93
C THR A 47 17.48 -13.71 -31.07
N ARG A 48 16.95 -13.83 -32.28
CA ARG A 48 15.54 -13.61 -32.62
C ARG A 48 14.57 -14.36 -31.72
N ASN A 49 14.78 -15.65 -31.51
CA ASN A 49 13.90 -16.49 -30.65
C ASN A 49 13.71 -15.95 -29.25
N LYS A 50 14.69 -15.20 -28.70
CA LYS A 50 14.55 -14.59 -27.38
C LYS A 50 13.61 -13.38 -27.42
N ALA A 51 13.65 -12.60 -28.50
CA ALA A 51 12.72 -11.49 -28.70
C ALA A 51 11.29 -11.99 -28.92
N ASP A 52 11.11 -13.03 -29.75
CA ASP A 52 9.79 -13.61 -30.05
C ASP A 52 9.08 -14.16 -28.80
N LYS A 53 9.83 -14.83 -27.88
CA LYS A 53 9.25 -15.32 -26.61
C LYS A 53 8.70 -14.19 -25.73
N ILE A 54 9.41 -13.06 -25.66
CA ILE A 54 8.96 -11.90 -24.89
C ILE A 54 7.83 -11.18 -25.60
N ALA A 55 7.95 -11.00 -26.92
CA ALA A 55 6.93 -10.37 -27.73
C ALA A 55 5.58 -11.10 -27.64
N GLY A 56 5.58 -12.44 -27.72
CA GLY A 56 4.37 -13.25 -27.56
C GLY A 56 3.74 -13.11 -26.17
N LYS A 57 4.55 -13.04 -25.11
CA LYS A 57 4.04 -12.86 -23.73
C LYS A 57 3.36 -11.50 -23.54
N PHE A 58 3.95 -10.44 -24.08
CA PHE A 58 3.52 -9.07 -23.82
C PHE A 58 2.73 -8.44 -24.98
N LYS A 59 2.49 -9.18 -26.08
CA LYS A 59 1.78 -8.71 -27.27
C LYS A 59 2.44 -7.47 -27.92
N VAL A 60 3.77 -7.43 -27.94
CA VAL A 60 4.57 -6.40 -28.60
C VAL A 60 5.22 -6.94 -29.86
N LEU A 61 5.72 -6.06 -30.74
CA LEU A 61 6.31 -6.45 -31.99
C LEU A 61 7.78 -6.88 -31.82
N ALA A 62 8.17 -8.04 -32.35
CA ALA A 62 9.57 -8.43 -32.42
C ALA A 62 10.08 -8.30 -33.88
N LYS A 63 11.28 -7.75 -34.02
CA LYS A 63 11.94 -7.61 -35.31
C LYS A 63 13.33 -8.24 -35.31
N ASP A 64 13.86 -8.50 -36.52
CA ASP A 64 15.18 -9.07 -36.70
C ASP A 64 16.29 -8.06 -36.43
N TYR A 65 17.47 -8.55 -35.99
CA TYR A 65 18.62 -7.71 -35.73
C TYR A 65 19.09 -6.90 -36.94
N SER A 66 18.93 -7.45 -38.15
CA SER A 66 19.24 -6.74 -39.42
C SER A 66 18.42 -5.47 -39.64
N GLN A 67 17.27 -5.36 -38.95
CA GLN A 67 16.37 -4.20 -39.02
C GLN A 67 16.67 -3.12 -37.97
N LEU A 68 17.72 -3.31 -37.14
CA LEU A 68 18.03 -2.44 -36.02
C LEU A 68 18.15 -0.97 -36.43
N GLN A 69 18.90 -0.66 -37.47
CA GLN A 69 19.10 0.71 -37.96
C GLN A 69 17.78 1.35 -38.42
N GLU A 70 16.99 0.60 -39.19
CA GLU A 70 15.70 1.06 -39.70
C GLU A 70 14.72 1.38 -38.54
N GLU A 71 14.71 0.54 -37.50
CA GLU A 71 13.84 0.73 -36.37
C GLU A 71 14.33 1.85 -35.43
N ILE A 72 15.64 2.09 -35.33
CA ILE A 72 16.16 3.26 -34.61
C ILE A 72 15.65 4.55 -35.28
N ILE A 73 15.69 4.64 -36.63
CA ILE A 73 15.22 5.82 -37.37
C ILE A 73 13.74 6.12 -37.12
N LYS A 74 12.92 5.09 -36.94
CA LYS A 74 11.47 5.22 -36.67
C LYS A 74 11.16 5.57 -35.22
N SER A 75 12.09 5.31 -34.31
CA SER A 75 11.86 5.43 -32.86
C SER A 75 11.94 6.86 -32.36
N ASP A 76 11.17 7.16 -31.33
CA ASP A 76 11.27 8.37 -30.53
C ASP A 76 12.10 8.10 -29.27
N ILE A 77 12.11 6.84 -28.84
CA ILE A 77 12.84 6.37 -27.67
C ILE A 77 13.55 5.06 -28.01
N LEU A 78 14.85 5.02 -27.79
CA LEU A 78 15.67 3.82 -27.87
C LEU A 78 16.12 3.42 -26.46
N ILE A 79 15.80 2.20 -26.05
CA ILE A 79 16.26 1.65 -24.77
C ILE A 79 17.21 0.49 -25.07
N VAL A 80 18.45 0.61 -24.63
CA VAL A 80 19.49 -0.39 -24.83
C VAL A 80 19.69 -1.14 -23.50
N ALA A 81 19.54 -2.47 -23.55
CA ALA A 81 19.66 -3.35 -22.38
C ALA A 81 20.35 -4.66 -22.78
N THR A 82 21.53 -4.54 -23.35
CA THR A 82 22.34 -5.67 -23.85
C THR A 82 23.45 -6.03 -22.87
N GLY A 83 24.07 -7.18 -23.08
CA GLY A 83 25.23 -7.63 -22.28
C GLY A 83 26.50 -7.70 -23.14
N ALA A 84 26.62 -6.88 -24.21
CA ALA A 84 27.82 -6.85 -25.02
C ALA A 84 28.97 -6.19 -24.27
N GLN A 85 30.20 -6.61 -24.56
CA GLN A 85 31.40 -6.07 -23.90
C GLN A 85 31.82 -4.72 -24.47
N ASN A 86 31.47 -4.45 -25.72
CA ASN A 86 31.75 -3.19 -26.40
C ASN A 86 30.45 -2.52 -26.86
N PRO A 87 30.45 -1.20 -27.02
CA PRO A 87 29.31 -0.49 -27.58
C PRO A 87 28.83 -1.07 -28.92
N THR A 88 27.53 -1.23 -29.02
CA THR A 88 26.86 -1.77 -30.21
C THR A 88 26.06 -0.70 -30.93
N ILE A 89 25.89 0.45 -30.35
CA ILE A 89 25.19 1.61 -30.88
C ILE A 89 26.22 2.78 -30.92
N ASP A 90 26.41 3.33 -32.09
CA ASP A 90 27.26 4.51 -32.30
C ASP A 90 26.53 5.56 -33.19
N LYS A 91 27.15 6.72 -33.39
CA LYS A 91 26.59 7.80 -34.22
C LYS A 91 26.36 7.41 -35.66
N TYR A 92 27.10 6.45 -36.22
CA TYR A 92 26.94 6.03 -37.62
C TYR A 92 25.70 5.16 -37.83
N LEU A 93 25.25 4.50 -36.79
CA LEU A 93 24.02 3.74 -36.78
C LEU A 93 22.76 4.64 -36.64
N ILE A 94 22.93 5.83 -36.07
CA ILE A 94 21.84 6.76 -35.80
C ILE A 94 21.74 7.78 -36.92
N GLN A 95 20.71 7.66 -37.77
CA GLN A 95 20.44 8.56 -38.87
C GLN A 95 19.12 9.30 -38.73
N ASN A 96 18.76 9.62 -37.48
CA ASN A 96 17.48 10.23 -37.16
C ASN A 96 17.39 11.68 -37.61
N LYS A 97 16.23 12.03 -38.21
CA LYS A 97 15.85 13.39 -38.59
C LYS A 97 14.89 14.05 -37.59
N LYS A 98 14.63 13.38 -36.46
CA LYS A 98 13.73 13.81 -35.37
C LYS A 98 14.41 13.56 -34.02
N PRO A 99 13.95 14.20 -32.96
CA PRO A 99 14.48 13.97 -31.61
C PRO A 99 14.43 12.49 -31.23
N LEU A 100 15.54 11.98 -30.69
CA LEU A 100 15.68 10.63 -30.20
C LEU A 100 16.20 10.65 -28.77
N LEU A 101 15.44 10.08 -27.83
CA LEU A 101 15.92 9.81 -26.48
C LEU A 101 16.51 8.41 -26.42
N ILE A 102 17.78 8.31 -26.00
CA ILE A 102 18.47 7.02 -25.81
C ILE A 102 18.68 6.79 -24.32
N LEU A 103 18.22 5.64 -23.82
CA LEU A 103 18.46 5.18 -22.45
C LEU A 103 19.35 3.93 -22.53
N ASP A 104 20.61 4.05 -22.09
CA ASP A 104 21.50 2.90 -21.98
C ASP A 104 21.44 2.32 -20.56
N LEU A 105 20.81 1.17 -20.42
CA LEU A 105 20.66 0.40 -19.19
C LEU A 105 21.70 -0.73 -19.07
N SER A 106 22.69 -0.75 -19.96
CA SER A 106 23.68 -1.80 -20.05
C SER A 106 24.86 -1.58 -19.11
N ILE A 107 25.46 -2.65 -18.63
CA ILE A 107 26.72 -2.68 -17.90
C ILE A 107 27.60 -3.78 -18.52
N PRO A 108 28.74 -3.43 -19.16
CA PRO A 108 29.22 -2.07 -19.45
C PRO A 108 28.33 -1.31 -20.43
N LYS A 109 28.57 -0.01 -20.62
CA LYS A 109 27.84 0.84 -21.57
C LYS A 109 27.85 0.22 -22.97
N ASN A 110 26.71 0.25 -23.63
CA ASN A 110 26.53 -0.32 -24.96
C ASN A 110 26.14 0.71 -26.03
N VAL A 111 26.00 1.97 -25.61
CA VAL A 111 25.89 3.13 -26.49
C VAL A 111 27.18 3.93 -26.37
N ASP A 112 27.82 4.19 -27.49
CA ASP A 112 29.04 5.02 -27.56
C ASP A 112 28.70 6.48 -27.27
N ASP A 113 29.53 7.16 -26.49
CA ASP A 113 29.32 8.56 -26.12
C ASP A 113 29.33 9.51 -27.35
N ASN A 114 29.90 9.07 -28.48
CA ASN A 114 29.92 9.85 -29.74
C ASN A 114 28.51 10.15 -30.31
N VAL A 115 27.47 9.43 -29.87
CA VAL A 115 26.07 9.75 -30.24
C VAL A 115 25.63 11.11 -29.77
N THR A 116 26.27 11.67 -28.71
CA THR A 116 25.97 12.99 -28.20
C THR A 116 26.42 14.13 -29.10
N GLU A 117 27.26 13.84 -30.12
CA GLU A 117 27.62 14.79 -31.18
C GLU A 117 26.42 15.10 -32.11
N LEU A 118 25.39 14.27 -32.09
CA LEU A 118 24.20 14.45 -32.92
C LEU A 118 23.20 15.39 -32.24
N PRO A 119 22.84 16.53 -32.85
CA PRO A 119 22.09 17.60 -32.18
C PRO A 119 20.68 17.23 -31.72
N MET A 120 20.10 16.16 -32.26
CA MET A 120 18.74 15.71 -31.94
C MET A 120 18.72 14.47 -31.03
N VAL A 121 19.89 14.07 -30.51
CA VAL A 121 20.02 12.88 -29.65
C VAL A 121 20.26 13.29 -28.22
N SER A 122 19.48 12.74 -27.32
CA SER A 122 19.69 12.83 -25.87
C SER A 122 20.06 11.46 -25.33
N LEU A 123 21.28 11.31 -24.80
CA LEU A 123 21.76 10.07 -24.21
C LEU A 123 21.73 10.15 -22.68
N VAL A 124 21.17 9.11 -22.07
CA VAL A 124 21.15 8.95 -20.61
C VAL A 124 21.60 7.54 -20.25
N HIS A 125 22.63 7.44 -19.48
CA HIS A 125 23.16 6.18 -18.96
C HIS A 125 22.53 5.79 -17.61
N LEU A 126 22.66 4.51 -17.25
CA LEU A 126 22.12 3.93 -16.04
C LEU A 126 22.55 4.68 -14.76
N ASP A 127 23.80 5.14 -14.70
CA ASP A 127 24.33 5.86 -13.53
C ASP A 127 23.53 7.13 -13.24
N HIS A 128 23.20 7.90 -14.29
CA HIS A 128 22.36 9.10 -14.14
C HIS A 128 20.94 8.77 -13.67
N LEU A 129 20.38 7.68 -14.19
CA LEU A 129 19.06 7.21 -13.74
C LEU A 129 19.07 6.74 -12.27
N SER A 130 20.18 6.17 -11.81
CA SER A 130 20.36 5.75 -10.41
C SER A 130 20.39 6.95 -9.47
N GLN A 131 21.15 8.01 -9.80
CA GLN A 131 21.18 9.25 -9.00
C GLN A 131 19.79 9.85 -8.80
N MET A 132 18.96 9.91 -9.85
CA MET A 132 17.58 10.38 -9.76
C MET A 132 16.70 9.51 -8.85
N THR A 133 17.01 8.21 -8.76
CA THR A 133 16.30 7.30 -7.86
C THR A 133 16.70 7.57 -6.41
N ASP A 134 17.96 7.83 -6.17
CA ASP A 134 18.49 8.14 -4.84
C ASP A 134 17.92 9.47 -4.31
N GLU A 135 17.85 10.51 -5.13
CA GLU A 135 17.17 11.77 -4.79
C GLU A 135 15.68 11.56 -4.44
N THR A 136 15.00 10.69 -5.19
CA THR A 136 13.61 10.36 -4.92
C THR A 136 13.46 9.60 -3.60
N LEU A 137 14.41 8.74 -3.26
CA LEU A 137 14.45 8.00 -2.00
C LEU A 137 14.67 8.95 -0.81
N GLU A 138 15.65 9.87 -0.92
CA GLU A 138 15.92 10.89 0.10
C GLU A 138 14.68 11.79 0.31
N ASN A 139 14.06 12.24 -0.78
CA ASN A 139 12.82 13.02 -0.69
C ASN A 139 11.66 12.26 0.00
N ARG A 140 11.63 10.94 -0.07
CA ARG A 140 10.65 10.12 0.66
C ARG A 140 10.99 9.98 2.13
N LYS A 141 12.27 9.89 2.48
CA LYS A 141 12.72 9.75 3.88
C LYS A 141 12.27 10.92 4.75
N GLN A 142 12.17 12.13 4.23
CA GLN A 142 11.67 13.30 4.97
C GLN A 142 10.24 13.16 5.47
N PHE A 143 9.42 12.29 4.86
CA PHE A 143 8.04 12.04 5.30
C PHE A 143 7.92 10.93 6.35
N ILE A 144 9.02 10.19 6.64
CA ILE A 144 9.01 9.11 7.64
C ILE A 144 8.58 9.63 9.02
N PRO A 145 9.13 10.75 9.55
CA PRO A 145 8.73 11.25 10.86
C PRO A 145 7.23 11.59 10.96
N VAL A 146 6.66 12.12 9.89
CA VAL A 146 5.22 12.43 9.81
C VAL A 146 4.39 11.15 9.85
N ALA A 147 4.80 10.12 9.11
CA ALA A 147 4.13 8.82 9.12
C ALA A 147 4.23 8.14 10.50
N GLU A 148 5.40 8.20 11.15
CA GLU A 148 5.60 7.67 12.50
C GLU A 148 4.74 8.39 13.54
N SER A 149 4.58 9.72 13.44
CA SER A 149 3.69 10.50 14.30
C SER A 149 2.23 10.05 14.16
N ILE A 150 1.75 9.86 12.95
CA ILE A 150 0.38 9.37 12.70
C ILE A 150 0.19 7.96 13.28
N ILE A 151 1.18 7.08 13.10
CA ILE A 151 1.13 5.72 13.65
C ILE A 151 1.09 5.77 15.18
N ALA A 152 1.90 6.62 15.81
CA ALA A 152 1.94 6.78 17.26
C ALA A 152 0.61 7.28 17.83
N GLU A 153 -0.03 8.25 17.17
CA GLU A 153 -1.35 8.75 17.54
C GLU A 153 -2.43 7.65 17.47
N ILE A 154 -2.53 6.96 16.33
CA ILE A 154 -3.50 5.87 16.16
C ILE A 154 -3.25 4.73 17.13
N LYS A 155 -1.97 4.43 17.44
CA LYS A 155 -1.60 3.42 18.43
C LYS A 155 -2.07 3.81 19.83
N ALA A 156 -1.86 5.06 20.24
CA ALA A 156 -2.32 5.57 21.54
C ALA A 156 -3.84 5.50 21.66
N ASP A 157 -4.58 5.91 20.64
CA ASP A 157 -6.03 5.80 20.57
C ASP A 157 -6.52 4.36 20.71
N PHE A 158 -5.85 3.44 20.04
CA PHE A 158 -6.16 2.01 20.11
C PHE A 158 -5.88 1.42 21.49
N GLU A 159 -4.76 1.78 22.10
CA GLU A 159 -4.41 1.35 23.47
C GLU A 159 -5.45 1.87 24.48
N ALA A 160 -5.84 3.13 24.39
CA ALA A 160 -6.91 3.71 25.22
C ALA A 160 -8.27 3.00 25.00
N TRP A 161 -8.60 2.64 23.76
CA TRP A 161 -9.79 1.87 23.46
C TRP A 161 -9.75 0.45 24.06
N LEU A 162 -8.60 -0.23 24.01
CA LEU A 162 -8.42 -1.55 24.62
C LEU A 162 -8.60 -1.50 26.14
N GLU A 163 -7.99 -0.52 26.82
CA GLU A 163 -8.13 -0.31 28.26
C GLU A 163 -9.59 -0.11 28.65
N ASN A 164 -10.31 0.73 27.93
CA ASN A 164 -11.74 0.94 28.16
C ASN A 164 -12.59 -0.32 27.96
N ARG A 165 -12.16 -1.23 27.07
CA ARG A 165 -12.90 -2.45 26.73
C ARG A 165 -12.74 -3.55 27.78
N LYS A 166 -11.66 -3.57 28.57
CA LYS A 166 -11.43 -4.59 29.62
C LYS A 166 -12.54 -4.61 30.69
N PHE A 167 -13.24 -3.48 30.86
CA PHE A 167 -14.33 -3.38 31.85
C PHE A 167 -15.67 -3.92 31.34
N ALA A 168 -15.85 -4.01 30.05
CA ALA A 168 -17.13 -4.38 29.44
C ALA A 168 -17.70 -5.73 29.92
N PRO A 169 -16.90 -6.81 30.06
CA PRO A 169 -17.40 -8.09 30.58
C PRO A 169 -17.93 -7.99 31.99
N THR A 170 -17.21 -7.26 32.87
CA THR A 170 -17.64 -7.10 34.30
C THR A 170 -18.91 -6.26 34.41
N ILE A 171 -19.03 -5.18 33.63
CA ILE A 171 -20.24 -4.36 33.60
C ILE A 171 -21.43 -5.17 33.07
N LYS A 172 -21.22 -6.01 32.06
CA LYS A 172 -22.27 -6.92 31.56
C LYS A 172 -22.71 -7.92 32.64
N ALA A 173 -21.75 -8.57 33.30
CA ALA A 173 -22.05 -9.51 34.40
C ALA A 173 -22.76 -8.84 35.55
N LEU A 174 -22.35 -7.62 35.91
CA LEU A 174 -23.03 -6.82 36.94
C LEU A 174 -24.48 -6.53 36.56
N LYS A 175 -24.72 -6.10 35.32
CA LYS A 175 -26.07 -5.84 34.80
C LYS A 175 -26.96 -7.08 34.91
N GLU A 176 -26.46 -8.22 34.43
CA GLU A 176 -27.19 -9.50 34.49
C GLU A 176 -27.51 -9.90 35.94
N LYS A 177 -26.57 -9.73 36.85
CA LYS A 177 -26.81 -10.02 38.29
C LYS A 177 -27.85 -9.10 38.91
N LEU A 178 -27.81 -7.81 38.63
CA LEU A 178 -28.79 -6.84 39.10
C LEU A 178 -30.19 -7.10 38.52
N GLN A 179 -30.27 -7.56 37.28
CA GLN A 179 -31.52 -7.97 36.64
C GLN A 179 -32.14 -9.16 37.35
N VAL A 180 -31.35 -10.17 37.78
CA VAL A 180 -31.82 -11.31 38.55
C VAL A 180 -32.38 -10.83 39.91
N PHE A 181 -31.71 -9.90 40.61
CA PHE A 181 -32.22 -9.33 41.84
C PHE A 181 -33.54 -8.58 41.62
N ALA A 182 -33.61 -7.76 40.58
CA ALA A 182 -34.80 -7.00 40.23
C ALA A 182 -36.00 -7.91 39.93
N SER A 183 -35.80 -8.96 39.13
CA SER A 183 -36.84 -9.92 38.79
C SER A 183 -37.35 -10.68 40.02
N ALA A 184 -36.42 -11.14 40.88
CA ALA A 184 -36.78 -11.81 42.14
C ALA A 184 -37.61 -10.91 43.06
N GLU A 185 -37.29 -9.60 43.14
CA GLU A 185 -38.05 -8.68 43.94
C GLU A 185 -39.44 -8.38 43.36
N VAL A 186 -39.53 -8.19 42.03
CA VAL A 186 -40.82 -8.03 41.34
C VAL A 186 -41.74 -9.22 41.60
N ASP A 187 -41.22 -10.45 41.45
CA ASP A 187 -41.96 -11.69 41.75
C ASP A 187 -42.40 -11.77 43.23
N SER A 188 -41.57 -11.33 44.17
CA SER A 188 -41.89 -11.28 45.58
C SER A 188 -43.00 -10.27 45.88
N GLN A 189 -42.97 -9.09 45.29
CA GLN A 189 -43.97 -8.05 45.52
C GLN A 189 -45.32 -8.39 44.84
N ARG A 190 -45.27 -9.04 43.69
CA ARG A 190 -46.48 -9.57 43.01
C ARG A 190 -47.35 -10.46 43.94
N LYS A 191 -46.71 -11.20 44.83
CA LYS A 191 -47.40 -12.08 45.80
C LYS A 191 -47.95 -11.34 47.02
N LYS A 192 -47.49 -10.11 47.30
CA LYS A 192 -47.81 -9.38 48.51
C LYS A 192 -48.74 -8.19 48.29
N ILE A 193 -48.80 -7.64 47.10
CA ILE A 193 -49.55 -6.42 46.80
C ILE A 193 -50.78 -6.77 45.98
N ASN A 194 -51.98 -6.40 46.50
CA ASN A 194 -53.18 -6.47 45.71
C ASN A 194 -53.15 -5.44 44.57
N GLU A 195 -53.62 -5.77 43.38
CA GLU A 195 -53.60 -4.94 42.19
C GLU A 195 -52.17 -4.52 41.74
N PHE A 196 -51.21 -5.43 41.84
CA PHE A 196 -49.83 -5.21 41.42
C PHE A 196 -49.71 -4.96 39.92
N ASN A 197 -49.18 -3.81 39.51
CA ASN A 197 -48.89 -3.49 38.13
C ASN A 197 -47.50 -4.00 37.74
N GLU A 198 -47.44 -5.22 37.23
CA GLU A 198 -46.21 -5.94 36.84
C GLU A 198 -45.40 -5.15 35.80
N ALA A 199 -46.06 -4.66 34.73
CA ALA A 199 -45.36 -3.93 33.64
C ALA A 199 -44.72 -2.64 34.11
N GLN A 200 -45.37 -1.93 35.06
CA GLN A 200 -44.82 -0.71 35.64
C GLN A 200 -43.64 -1.03 36.57
N ALA A 201 -43.72 -2.10 37.37
CA ALA A 201 -42.66 -2.54 38.26
C ALA A 201 -41.43 -3.01 37.47
N GLU A 202 -41.60 -3.76 36.40
CA GLU A 202 -40.52 -4.18 35.49
C GLU A 202 -39.82 -2.97 34.86
N LEU A 203 -40.59 -2.01 34.35
CA LEU A 203 -40.03 -0.80 33.75
C LEU A 203 -39.20 0.02 34.74
N ILE A 204 -39.71 0.21 35.95
CA ILE A 204 -39.02 0.96 37.02
C ILE A 204 -37.72 0.22 37.39
N SER A 205 -37.80 -1.06 37.65
CA SER A 205 -36.65 -1.87 38.06
C SER A 205 -35.57 -1.93 36.96
N ALA A 206 -35.96 -2.09 35.69
CA ALA A 206 -35.03 -2.07 34.55
C ALA A 206 -34.31 -0.72 34.45
N ASN A 207 -35.02 0.40 34.64
CA ASN A 207 -34.45 1.73 34.62
C ASN A 207 -33.46 1.95 35.77
N ILE A 208 -33.75 1.42 36.95
CA ILE A 208 -32.85 1.48 38.12
C ILE A 208 -31.57 0.68 37.81
N VAL A 209 -31.69 -0.55 37.32
CA VAL A 209 -30.56 -1.40 36.96
C VAL A 209 -29.70 -0.69 35.91
N GLN A 210 -30.31 -0.10 34.90
CA GLN A 210 -29.55 0.64 33.85
C GLN A 210 -28.81 1.85 34.43
N LYS A 211 -29.44 2.64 35.30
CA LYS A 211 -28.78 3.78 35.95
C LYS A 211 -27.59 3.34 36.82
N ILE A 212 -27.76 2.30 37.60
CA ILE A 212 -26.69 1.75 38.46
C ILE A 212 -25.51 1.29 37.60
N THR A 213 -25.77 0.48 36.55
CA THR A 213 -24.72 -0.02 35.66
C THR A 213 -23.99 1.09 34.91
N ASN A 214 -24.70 2.15 34.51
CA ASN A 214 -24.08 3.30 33.90
C ASN A 214 -23.14 4.05 34.85
N HIS A 215 -23.51 4.20 36.14
CA HIS A 215 -22.65 4.82 37.14
C HIS A 215 -21.36 4.01 37.36
N PHE A 216 -21.45 2.68 37.46
CA PHE A 216 -20.26 1.83 37.55
C PHE A 216 -19.39 1.90 36.28
N ALA A 217 -19.99 1.89 35.11
CA ALA A 217 -19.26 2.01 33.86
C ALA A 217 -18.53 3.35 33.71
N HIS A 218 -19.14 4.44 34.23
CA HIS A 218 -18.50 5.76 34.22
C HIS A 218 -17.34 5.81 35.23
N HIS A 219 -17.56 5.30 36.45
CA HIS A 219 -16.52 5.25 37.47
C HIS A 219 -15.28 4.45 37.06
N LEU A 220 -15.46 3.31 36.40
CA LEU A 220 -14.35 2.49 35.89
C LEU A 220 -13.57 3.12 34.72
N LYS A 221 -14.12 4.14 34.06
CA LYS A 221 -13.45 4.93 33.00
C LYS A 221 -12.75 6.17 33.53
N ASP A 222 -12.95 6.51 34.78
CA ASP A 222 -12.34 7.68 35.42
C ASP A 222 -10.92 7.32 35.86
N ASP A 223 -9.90 7.85 35.18
CA ASP A 223 -8.48 7.57 35.42
C ASP A 223 -7.96 8.03 36.78
N SER A 224 -8.79 8.72 37.58
CA SER A 224 -8.40 9.25 38.90
C SER A 224 -8.25 8.19 40.01
N LEU A 225 -8.72 6.97 39.79
CA LEU A 225 -8.70 5.87 40.75
C LEU A 225 -8.13 4.60 40.11
N SER A 226 -7.46 3.75 40.91
CA SER A 226 -7.01 2.42 40.47
C SER A 226 -8.22 1.62 39.97
N SER A 227 -8.46 1.69 38.66
CA SER A 227 -9.61 1.05 37.99
C SER A 227 -9.59 -0.49 38.13
N ASP A 228 -8.40 -1.08 38.31
CA ASP A 228 -8.26 -2.53 38.50
C ASP A 228 -8.70 -2.95 39.93
N ASP A 229 -8.39 -2.17 40.96
CA ASP A 229 -8.87 -2.43 42.34
C ASP A 229 -10.38 -2.27 42.39
N SER A 230 -10.93 -1.25 41.74
CA SER A 230 -12.38 -1.03 41.68
C SER A 230 -13.09 -2.18 40.95
N LEU A 231 -12.49 -2.72 39.90
CA LEU A 231 -13.01 -3.87 39.16
C LEU A 231 -13.07 -5.13 40.03
N GLU A 232 -11.99 -5.41 40.75
CA GLU A 232 -11.92 -6.56 41.68
C GLU A 232 -12.90 -6.39 42.83
N LEU A 233 -13.07 -5.18 43.37
CA LEU A 233 -14.07 -4.89 44.41
C LEU A 233 -15.49 -5.18 43.90
N ILE A 234 -15.86 -4.71 42.70
CA ILE A 234 -17.16 -4.96 42.09
C ILE A 234 -17.41 -6.47 41.93
N LYS A 235 -16.43 -7.20 41.39
CA LYS A 235 -16.51 -8.66 41.22
C LYS A 235 -16.76 -9.36 42.58
N LYS A 236 -16.03 -8.95 43.59
CA LYS A 236 -16.13 -9.53 44.94
C LYS A 236 -17.47 -9.22 45.61
N VAL A 237 -17.91 -7.96 45.62
CA VAL A 237 -19.15 -7.50 46.26
C VAL A 237 -20.38 -8.17 45.62
N PHE A 238 -20.42 -8.21 44.30
CA PHE A 238 -21.56 -8.79 43.58
C PHE A 238 -21.41 -10.28 43.26
N GLN A 239 -20.33 -10.92 43.70
CA GLN A 239 -20.04 -12.35 43.49
C GLN A 239 -20.14 -12.72 42.00
N LEU A 240 -19.44 -11.95 41.13
CA LEU A 240 -19.44 -12.19 39.69
C LEU A 240 -18.44 -13.29 39.40
N ASP A 241 -18.91 -14.48 38.99
CA ASP A 241 -18.07 -15.64 38.70
C ASP A 241 -17.18 -15.41 37.48
N SER A 242 -15.86 -15.59 37.67
CA SER A 242 -14.83 -15.43 36.62
C SER A 242 -14.93 -16.48 35.48
N LYS A 243 -15.76 -17.51 35.62
CA LYS A 243 -15.79 -18.66 34.70
C LYS A 243 -16.83 -18.59 33.59
N LYS A 244 -17.70 -17.57 33.54
CA LYS A 244 -18.79 -17.49 32.57
C LYS A 244 -18.54 -16.56 31.36
N TYR A 245 -17.43 -15.83 31.33
CA TYR A 245 -17.24 -14.71 30.40
C TYR A 245 -15.85 -14.66 29.76
N VAL A 246 -15.30 -15.86 29.40
CA VAL A 246 -14.14 -15.97 28.48
C VAL A 246 -14.62 -16.39 27.10
#